data_d355c3cc91e4f893c94ada7220043dd6
#
_entry.id   d355c3cc91e4f893c94ada7220043dd6
#
_cell.length_a   1.000
_cell.length_b   1.000
_cell.length_c   1.000
_cell.angle_alpha   90.00
_cell.angle_beta   90.00
_cell.angle_gamma   90.00
#
_symmetry.space_group_name_H-M   'P 1'
#
loop_
_entity.id
_entity.type
_entity.pdbx_description
1 polymer ?
#
loop_
_entity_poly.entity_id
_entity_poly.type
_entity_poly.pdbx_seq_one_letter_code
_entity_poly.pdbx_strand_id
1 'polypeptide(L)'
;PFTKYPEVMTWIMSEAFRKQTFSECHKWANDRSTLGGINRELSLYDLAILTRANPARTIGMAHRKGSLGVGADGDVTVYNINPQQLDPNNYEALLQAFRKAEYTVKDGEIVAVKGEIVSLPEKRTYYSEVHVENEREKEMLVDVKEWFRYYTLGFANYPTPEKYLANPTPIKVNGER
;
A
#
# COMPACT_ATOMS: atom_id res chain seq x y z
N PRO A 1 2.84 10.26 -3.96
CA PRO A 1 2.41 10.12 -5.34
C PRO A 1 2.88 8.83 -5.99
N PHE A 2 2.05 8.28 -6.86
CA PHE A 2 2.29 6.97 -7.49
C PHE A 2 3.55 6.94 -8.38
N THR A 3 3.99 8.08 -8.86
CA THR A 3 5.22 8.23 -9.66
C THR A 3 6.52 7.97 -8.89
N LYS A 4 6.45 7.91 -7.56
CA LYS A 4 7.60 7.66 -6.67
C LYS A 4 7.77 6.19 -6.25
N TYR A 5 7.05 5.29 -6.90
CA TYR A 5 7.12 3.86 -6.57
C TYR A 5 8.53 3.27 -6.75
N PRO A 6 9.27 3.56 -7.84
CA PRO A 6 10.63 3.04 -8.01
C PRO A 6 11.57 3.46 -6.88
N GLU A 7 11.47 4.71 -6.44
CA GLU A 7 12.27 5.22 -5.32
C GLU A 7 11.91 4.53 -4.01
N VAL A 8 10.62 4.30 -3.74
CA VAL A 8 10.18 3.58 -2.53
C VAL A 8 10.69 2.14 -2.51
N MET A 9 10.60 1.42 -3.63
CA MET A 9 11.10 0.05 -3.72
C MET A 9 12.61 -0.01 -3.56
N THR A 10 13.34 0.89 -4.21
CA THR A 10 14.79 1.00 -4.09
C THR A 10 15.19 1.37 -2.66
N TRP A 11 14.47 2.28 -2.02
CA TRP A 11 14.71 2.70 -0.66
C TRP A 11 14.55 1.55 0.35
N ILE A 12 13.57 0.67 0.14
CA ILE A 12 13.38 -0.54 0.93
C ILE A 12 14.57 -1.47 0.78
N MET A 13 15.07 -1.69 -0.44
CA MET A 13 16.09 -2.69 -0.75
C MET A 13 17.52 -2.21 -0.53
N SER A 14 17.79 -0.92 -0.66
CA SER A 14 19.17 -0.35 -0.64
C SER A 14 19.42 0.51 0.58
N GLU A 15 20.34 0.08 1.45
CA GLU A 15 20.83 0.90 2.56
C GLU A 15 21.56 2.15 2.05
N ALA A 16 22.35 2.02 0.97
CA ALA A 16 23.08 3.12 0.36
C ALA A 16 22.12 4.24 -0.09
N PHE A 17 21.02 3.86 -0.76
CA PHE A 17 20.01 4.82 -1.18
C PHE A 17 19.27 5.46 0.00
N ARG A 18 19.00 4.71 1.07
CA ARG A 18 18.45 5.28 2.31
C ARG A 18 19.38 6.34 2.91
N LYS A 19 20.66 6.02 3.04
CA LYS A 19 21.66 6.96 3.57
C LYS A 19 21.76 8.24 2.74
N GLN A 20 21.76 8.12 1.43
CA GLN A 20 21.75 9.28 0.53
C GLN A 20 20.49 10.11 0.75
N THR A 21 19.30 9.49 0.73
CA THR A 21 18.04 10.19 0.94
C THR A 21 18.03 10.94 2.27
N PHE A 22 18.51 10.31 3.36
CA PHE A 22 18.60 10.97 4.67
C PHE A 22 19.57 12.13 4.68
N SER A 23 20.68 12.06 3.93
CA SER A 23 21.62 13.19 3.85
C SER A 23 21.01 14.42 3.18
N GLU A 24 20.03 14.23 2.33
CA GLU A 24 19.29 15.28 1.62
C GLU A 24 18.07 15.79 2.41
N CYS A 25 17.62 15.04 3.42
CA CYS A 25 16.48 15.41 4.23
C CYS A 25 16.84 16.51 5.24
N HIS A 26 15.84 17.33 5.59
CA HIS A 26 15.99 18.32 6.65
C HIS A 26 16.34 17.66 7.98
N LYS A 27 17.31 18.23 8.70
CA LYS A 27 17.81 17.72 9.99
C LYS A 27 16.70 17.35 10.98
N TRP A 28 15.67 18.17 11.09
CA TRP A 28 14.52 17.90 11.97
C TRP A 28 13.81 16.57 11.66
N ALA A 29 13.69 16.21 10.38
CA ALA A 29 13.08 14.92 9.97
C ALA A 29 13.99 13.74 10.33
N ASN A 30 15.30 13.89 10.13
CA ASN A 30 16.28 12.87 10.46
C ASN A 30 16.34 12.61 11.98
N ASP A 31 16.35 13.65 12.79
CA ASP A 31 16.45 13.55 14.25
C ASP A 31 15.23 12.83 14.88
N ARG A 32 14.10 12.77 14.17
CA ARG A 32 12.85 12.12 14.63
C ARG A 32 12.56 10.78 13.96
N SER A 33 13.35 10.43 12.97
CA SER A 33 13.17 9.16 12.21
C SER A 33 13.96 8.04 12.86
N THR A 34 13.29 6.93 13.15
CA THR A 34 13.96 5.67 13.53
C THR A 34 14.47 4.89 12.33
N LEU A 35 14.10 5.31 11.12
CA LEU A 35 14.42 4.60 9.87
C LEU A 35 15.89 4.71 9.50
N GLY A 36 16.58 5.77 9.92
CA GLY A 36 18.04 5.93 9.76
C GLY A 36 18.87 4.86 10.48
N GLY A 37 18.29 4.17 11.48
CA GLY A 37 18.92 3.05 12.18
C GLY A 37 18.76 1.69 11.47
N ILE A 38 18.04 1.62 10.36
CA ILE A 38 17.92 0.39 9.56
C ILE A 38 19.17 0.26 8.69
N ASN A 39 20.12 -0.54 9.16
CA ASN A 39 21.42 -0.77 8.54
C ASN A 39 21.50 -2.13 7.79
N ARG A 40 20.37 -2.65 7.34
CA ARG A 40 20.26 -3.87 6.56
C ARG A 40 19.57 -3.62 5.23
N GLU A 41 19.88 -4.43 4.26
CA GLU A 41 19.18 -4.53 3.01
C GLU A 41 17.98 -5.48 3.17
N LEU A 42 16.87 -5.10 2.55
CA LEU A 42 15.66 -5.90 2.57
C LEU A 42 15.53 -6.61 1.22
N SER A 43 15.09 -7.86 1.26
CA SER A 43 14.95 -8.72 0.09
C SER A 43 13.70 -8.37 -0.74
N LEU A 44 13.58 -8.94 -1.95
CA LEU A 44 12.33 -8.89 -2.72
C LEU A 44 11.14 -9.48 -1.96
N TYR A 45 11.40 -10.49 -1.11
CA TYR A 45 10.36 -11.05 -0.24
C TYR A 45 9.89 -10.01 0.79
N ASP A 46 10.82 -9.34 1.46
CA ASP A 46 10.49 -8.25 2.40
C ASP A 46 9.73 -7.14 1.69
N LEU A 47 10.13 -6.78 0.47
CA LEU A 47 9.44 -5.81 -0.37
C LEU A 47 7.98 -6.22 -0.60
N ALA A 48 7.73 -7.47 -0.96
CA ALA A 48 6.38 -7.98 -1.19
C ALA A 48 5.55 -7.95 0.11
N ILE A 49 6.13 -8.34 1.24
CA ILE A 49 5.45 -8.27 2.55
C ILE A 49 5.10 -6.84 2.91
N LEU A 50 6.04 -5.92 2.81
CA LEU A 50 5.85 -4.52 3.23
C LEU A 50 4.90 -3.74 2.32
N THR A 51 4.89 -4.02 1.02
CA THR A 51 4.13 -3.23 0.04
C THR A 51 2.84 -3.92 -0.43
N ARG A 52 2.62 -5.19 -0.14
CA ARG A 52 1.46 -5.97 -0.59
C ARG A 52 0.74 -6.66 0.56
N ALA A 53 1.37 -7.62 1.23
CA ALA A 53 0.71 -8.46 2.22
C ALA A 53 0.28 -7.67 3.47
N ASN A 54 1.17 -6.87 4.04
CA ASN A 54 0.84 -6.08 5.24
C ASN A 54 -0.22 -5.01 4.98
N PRO A 55 -0.15 -4.19 3.91
CA PRO A 55 -1.25 -3.27 3.57
C PRO A 55 -2.59 -3.98 3.40
N ALA A 56 -2.63 -5.09 2.66
CA ALA A 56 -3.85 -5.86 2.48
C ALA A 56 -4.43 -6.37 3.81
N ARG A 57 -3.57 -6.82 4.72
CA ARG A 57 -3.97 -7.24 6.08
C ARG A 57 -4.52 -6.07 6.88
N THR A 58 -3.84 -4.93 6.85
CA THR A 58 -4.22 -3.73 7.62
C THR A 58 -5.61 -3.22 7.24
N ILE A 59 -5.98 -3.31 5.95
CA ILE A 59 -7.31 -2.89 5.47
C ILE A 59 -8.33 -4.02 5.44
N GLY A 60 -8.05 -5.19 6.05
CA GLY A 60 -9.00 -6.30 6.14
C GLY A 60 -9.16 -7.13 4.85
N MET A 61 -8.29 -6.95 3.85
CA MET A 61 -8.40 -7.60 2.54
C MET A 61 -7.44 -8.77 2.32
N ALA A 62 -6.79 -9.29 3.36
CA ALA A 62 -5.77 -10.34 3.23
C ALA A 62 -6.28 -11.64 2.60
N HIS A 63 -7.59 -11.91 2.67
CA HIS A 63 -8.23 -13.06 2.05
C HIS A 63 -8.35 -12.94 0.52
N ARG A 64 -8.19 -11.74 -0.04
CA ARG A 64 -8.34 -11.47 -1.48
C ARG A 64 -7.14 -10.79 -2.11
N LYS A 65 -6.42 -9.96 -1.35
CA LYS A 65 -5.36 -9.09 -1.86
C LYS A 65 -4.02 -9.35 -1.15
N GLY A 66 -2.93 -8.95 -1.79
CA GLY A 66 -1.59 -9.01 -1.21
C GLY A 66 -0.91 -10.36 -1.29
N SER A 67 -1.51 -11.35 -1.95
CA SER A 67 -0.94 -12.67 -2.19
C SER A 67 -1.33 -13.19 -3.58
N LEU A 68 -0.67 -14.27 -4.01
CA LEU A 68 -1.00 -15.02 -5.23
C LEU A 68 -1.57 -16.40 -4.87
N GLY A 69 -2.13 -16.55 -3.67
CA GLY A 69 -2.75 -17.80 -3.22
C GLY A 69 -4.08 -18.10 -3.91
N VAL A 70 -4.55 -19.33 -3.76
CA VAL A 70 -5.85 -19.75 -4.26
C VAL A 70 -6.96 -18.93 -3.61
N GLY A 71 -7.85 -18.36 -4.42
CA GLY A 71 -8.93 -17.48 -3.96
C GLY A 71 -8.56 -16.00 -3.88
N ALA A 72 -7.30 -15.64 -4.07
CA ALA A 72 -6.91 -14.25 -4.22
C ALA A 72 -7.29 -13.68 -5.59
N ASP A 73 -7.53 -12.37 -5.62
CA ASP A 73 -7.75 -11.67 -6.89
C ASP A 73 -6.49 -11.74 -7.76
N GLY A 74 -6.67 -11.85 -9.07
CA GLY A 74 -5.58 -11.94 -10.04
C GLY A 74 -4.87 -10.60 -10.29
N ASP A 75 -4.39 -9.96 -9.23
CA ASP A 75 -3.65 -8.69 -9.29
C ASP A 75 -2.15 -8.96 -9.25
N VAL A 76 -1.46 -8.83 -10.38
CA VAL A 76 -0.04 -9.17 -10.52
C VAL A 76 0.72 -8.06 -11.22
N THR A 77 1.91 -7.74 -10.71
CA THR A 77 2.87 -6.89 -11.41
C THR A 77 4.14 -7.69 -11.69
N VAL A 78 4.51 -7.79 -12.94
CA VAL A 78 5.68 -8.51 -13.40
C VAL A 78 6.78 -7.52 -13.78
N TYR A 79 7.94 -7.64 -13.16
CA TYR A 79 9.14 -6.88 -13.50
C TYR A 79 10.16 -7.77 -14.19
N ASN A 80 10.90 -7.21 -15.15
CA ASN A 80 12.02 -7.90 -15.79
C ASN A 80 13.27 -7.79 -14.91
N ILE A 81 13.24 -8.53 -13.79
CA ILE A 81 14.32 -8.53 -12.78
C ILE A 81 14.79 -9.96 -12.57
N ASN A 82 16.10 -10.18 -12.67
CA ASN A 82 16.71 -11.41 -12.20
C ASN A 82 17.11 -11.25 -10.72
N PRO A 83 16.44 -11.94 -9.77
CA PRO A 83 16.73 -11.80 -8.34
C PRO A 83 18.18 -12.13 -7.96
N GLN A 84 18.84 -13.00 -8.72
CA GLN A 84 20.21 -13.43 -8.46
C GLN A 84 21.27 -12.40 -8.90
N GLN A 85 20.87 -11.41 -9.71
CA GLN A 85 21.74 -10.36 -10.24
C GLN A 85 21.46 -8.99 -9.61
N LEU A 86 20.53 -8.91 -8.66
CA LEU A 86 20.26 -7.67 -7.95
C LEU A 86 21.43 -7.35 -7.00
N ASP A 87 22.00 -6.17 -7.16
CA ASP A 87 22.96 -5.60 -6.24
C ASP A 87 22.33 -4.40 -5.53
N PRO A 88 22.01 -4.51 -4.23
CA PRO A 88 21.45 -3.42 -3.45
C PRO A 88 22.35 -2.18 -3.36
N ASN A 89 23.67 -2.33 -3.55
CA ASN A 89 24.59 -1.18 -3.58
C ASN A 89 24.49 -0.40 -4.88
N ASN A 90 24.07 -1.04 -5.97
CA ASN A 90 23.81 -0.37 -7.23
C ASN A 90 22.36 0.11 -7.30
N TYR A 91 22.02 1.10 -6.46
CA TYR A 91 20.65 1.60 -6.35
C TYR A 91 20.15 2.29 -7.64
N GLU A 92 21.02 2.79 -8.50
CA GLU A 92 20.62 3.32 -9.81
C GLU A 92 20.06 2.22 -10.70
N ALA A 93 20.68 1.04 -10.71
CA ALA A 93 20.16 -0.12 -11.43
C ALA A 93 18.83 -0.60 -10.84
N LEU A 94 18.66 -0.58 -9.51
CA LEU A 94 17.38 -0.87 -8.85
C LEU A 94 16.28 0.12 -9.26
N LEU A 95 16.58 1.41 -9.27
CA LEU A 95 15.63 2.45 -9.71
C LEU A 95 15.17 2.19 -11.15
N GLN A 96 16.09 1.86 -12.04
CA GLN A 96 15.74 1.55 -13.43
C GLN A 96 14.91 0.26 -13.54
N ALA A 97 15.27 -0.78 -12.77
CA ALA A 97 14.57 -2.06 -12.78
C ALA A 97 13.11 -1.94 -12.35
N PHE A 98 12.81 -1.05 -11.38
CA PHE A 98 11.44 -0.82 -10.90
C PHE A 98 10.70 0.29 -11.66
N ARG A 99 11.35 0.97 -12.59
CA ARG A 99 10.73 2.10 -13.29
C ARG A 99 9.55 1.72 -14.17
N LYS A 100 9.60 0.54 -14.77
CA LYS A 100 8.54 0.00 -15.62
C LYS A 100 8.30 -1.47 -15.32
N ALA A 101 7.05 -1.84 -15.10
CA ALA A 101 6.65 -3.23 -15.13
C ALA A 101 6.57 -3.73 -16.58
N GLU A 102 6.94 -4.98 -16.82
CA GLU A 102 6.68 -5.66 -18.11
C GLU A 102 5.19 -5.86 -18.32
N TYR A 103 4.50 -6.33 -17.25
CA TYR A 103 3.05 -6.52 -17.26
C TYR A 103 2.46 -6.05 -15.95
N THR A 104 1.28 -5.44 -16.05
CA THR A 104 0.39 -5.22 -14.91
C THR A 104 -0.92 -5.91 -15.21
N VAL A 105 -1.31 -6.82 -14.33
CA VAL A 105 -2.55 -7.59 -14.41
C VAL A 105 -3.47 -7.14 -13.29
N LYS A 106 -4.73 -6.96 -13.58
CA LYS A 106 -5.78 -6.59 -12.65
C LYS A 106 -6.98 -7.52 -12.82
N ASP A 107 -7.38 -8.19 -11.75
CA ASP A 107 -8.47 -9.18 -11.77
C ASP A 107 -8.30 -10.25 -12.90
N GLY A 108 -7.04 -10.63 -13.19
CA GLY A 108 -6.71 -11.61 -14.24
C GLY A 108 -6.61 -11.03 -15.67
N GLU A 109 -6.87 -9.73 -15.87
CA GLU A 109 -6.77 -9.06 -17.17
C GLU A 109 -5.48 -8.23 -17.25
N ILE A 110 -4.76 -8.31 -18.37
CA ILE A 110 -3.57 -7.46 -18.62
C ILE A 110 -4.06 -6.04 -18.89
N VAL A 111 -3.74 -5.12 -17.99
CA VAL A 111 -4.15 -3.71 -18.06
C VAL A 111 -3.04 -2.79 -18.51
N ALA A 112 -1.77 -3.18 -18.36
CA ALA A 112 -0.64 -2.44 -18.90
C ALA A 112 0.48 -3.38 -19.35
N VAL A 113 1.18 -2.97 -20.40
CA VAL A 113 2.37 -3.63 -20.95
C VAL A 113 3.49 -2.59 -21.08
N LYS A 114 4.65 -2.87 -20.48
CA LYS A 114 5.83 -1.96 -20.50
C LYS A 114 5.48 -0.52 -20.11
N GLY A 115 4.56 -0.38 -19.18
CA GLY A 115 4.10 0.92 -18.67
C GLY A 115 3.03 1.61 -19.51
N GLU A 116 2.63 1.06 -20.66
CA GLU A 116 1.55 1.59 -21.49
C GLU A 116 0.23 0.90 -21.15
N ILE A 117 -0.84 1.69 -20.95
CA ILE A 117 -2.18 1.17 -20.63
C ILE A 117 -2.77 0.54 -21.89
N VAL A 118 -3.18 -0.74 -21.81
CA VAL A 118 -3.77 -1.49 -22.92
C VAL A 118 -5.23 -1.84 -22.69
N SER A 119 -5.69 -1.85 -21.43
CA SER A 119 -7.09 -2.09 -21.05
C SER A 119 -7.46 -1.29 -19.80
N LEU A 120 -8.74 -0.94 -19.69
CA LEU A 120 -9.33 -0.30 -18.51
C LEU A 120 -10.44 -1.20 -17.98
N PRO A 121 -10.16 -2.11 -17.03
CA PRO A 121 -11.16 -2.99 -16.47
C PRO A 121 -12.24 -2.22 -15.70
N GLU A 122 -13.35 -2.88 -15.44
CA GLU A 122 -14.39 -2.33 -14.59
C GLU A 122 -13.85 -1.91 -13.22
N LYS A 123 -14.28 -0.75 -12.77
CA LYS A 123 -13.89 -0.23 -11.46
C LYS A 123 -14.72 -0.87 -10.36
N ARG A 124 -14.07 -1.13 -9.21
CA ARG A 124 -14.74 -1.50 -7.96
C ARG A 124 -14.30 -0.59 -6.84
N THR A 125 -15.22 -0.26 -5.97
CA THR A 125 -14.95 0.45 -4.73
C THR A 125 -15.22 -0.50 -3.56
N TYR A 126 -14.21 -0.73 -2.74
CA TYR A 126 -14.35 -1.51 -1.51
C TYR A 126 -14.59 -0.55 -0.35
N TYR A 127 -15.50 -0.89 0.54
CA TYR A 127 -15.73 -0.16 1.78
C TYR A 127 -15.83 -1.14 2.96
N SER A 128 -15.39 -0.71 4.14
CA SER A 128 -15.50 -1.52 5.34
C SER A 128 -16.92 -1.45 5.89
N GLU A 129 -17.54 -2.61 6.09
CA GLU A 129 -18.78 -2.76 6.83
C GLU A 129 -18.44 -3.34 8.19
N VAL A 130 -18.36 -2.46 9.19
CA VAL A 130 -17.93 -2.83 10.53
C VAL A 130 -19.15 -3.22 11.36
N HIS A 131 -19.15 -4.45 11.85
CA HIS A 131 -20.16 -4.93 12.81
C HIS A 131 -19.55 -4.93 14.21
N VAL A 132 -20.14 -4.14 15.10
CA VAL A 132 -19.73 -4.04 16.50
C VAL A 132 -20.93 -4.40 17.37
N GLU A 133 -20.70 -5.08 18.48
CA GLU A 133 -21.75 -5.35 19.46
C GLU A 133 -22.33 -4.02 20.01
N ASN A 134 -23.66 -3.98 20.21
CA ASN A 134 -24.38 -2.75 20.56
C ASN A 134 -23.84 -2.04 21.81
N GLU A 135 -23.39 -2.79 22.83
CA GLU A 135 -22.84 -2.19 24.05
C GLU A 135 -21.48 -1.54 23.76
N ARG A 136 -20.64 -2.21 22.97
CA ARG A 136 -19.33 -1.68 22.58
C ARG A 136 -19.45 -0.49 21.64
N GLU A 137 -20.46 -0.47 20.78
CA GLU A 137 -20.76 0.69 19.93
C GLU A 137 -21.09 1.92 20.78
N LYS A 138 -21.88 1.76 21.86
CA LYS A 138 -22.20 2.86 22.77
C LYS A 138 -20.95 3.42 23.45
N GLU A 139 -20.05 2.57 23.93
CA GLU A 139 -18.78 2.97 24.52
C GLU A 139 -17.92 3.76 23.52
N MET A 140 -17.76 3.21 22.31
CA MET A 140 -17.00 3.87 21.23
C MET A 140 -17.60 5.22 20.84
N LEU A 141 -18.93 5.35 20.82
CA LEU A 141 -19.59 6.61 20.48
C LEU A 141 -19.30 7.72 21.51
N VAL A 142 -19.02 7.39 22.76
CA VAL A 142 -18.58 8.39 23.76
C VAL A 142 -17.22 8.93 23.39
N ASP A 143 -16.27 8.06 23.08
CA ASP A 143 -14.89 8.45 22.68
C ASP A 143 -14.90 9.24 21.39
N VAL A 144 -15.69 8.79 20.41
CA VAL A 144 -15.84 9.48 19.12
C VAL A 144 -16.42 10.89 19.29
N LYS A 145 -17.44 11.06 20.15
CA LYS A 145 -18.02 12.38 20.46
C LYS A 145 -17.01 13.30 21.14
N GLU A 146 -16.22 12.75 22.09
CA GLU A 146 -15.17 13.51 22.76
C GLU A 146 -14.10 13.96 21.76
N TRP A 147 -13.69 13.04 20.85
CA TRP A 147 -12.72 13.37 19.79
C TRP A 147 -13.25 14.49 18.87
N PHE A 148 -14.50 14.42 18.41
CA PHE A 148 -15.10 15.46 17.55
C PHE A 148 -15.31 16.79 18.26
N ARG A 149 -15.30 16.82 19.57
CA ARG A 149 -15.33 18.08 20.34
C ARG A 149 -14.07 18.90 20.14
N TYR A 150 -12.93 18.25 19.95
CA TYR A 150 -11.64 18.92 19.75
C TYR A 150 -11.26 19.11 18.28
N TYR A 151 -11.75 18.24 17.43
CA TYR A 151 -11.44 18.24 16.00
C TYR A 151 -12.68 18.60 15.20
N THR A 152 -12.63 19.73 14.49
CA THR A 152 -13.77 20.23 13.68
C THR A 152 -14.04 19.44 12.41
N LEU A 153 -13.19 18.43 12.09
CA LEU A 153 -13.30 17.59 10.91
C LEU A 153 -14.07 16.31 11.25
N GLY A 154 -15.29 16.19 10.73
CA GLY A 154 -16.09 14.98 10.82
C GLY A 154 -16.30 14.35 9.45
N PHE A 155 -16.71 13.08 9.39
CA PHE A 155 -17.03 12.39 8.14
C PHE A 155 -18.09 13.13 7.31
N ALA A 156 -19.02 13.84 7.97
CA ALA A 156 -20.02 14.66 7.31
C ALA A 156 -19.44 15.84 6.52
N ASN A 157 -18.22 16.29 6.87
CA ASN A 157 -17.55 17.38 6.17
C ASN A 157 -16.99 16.94 4.81
N TYR A 158 -16.82 15.62 4.61
CA TYR A 158 -16.25 15.03 3.39
C TYR A 158 -17.14 13.89 2.86
N PRO A 159 -18.42 14.17 2.51
CA PRO A 159 -19.24 13.12 1.94
C PRO A 159 -18.65 12.67 0.61
N THR A 160 -18.57 11.36 0.41
CA THR A 160 -18.24 10.82 -0.90
C THR A 160 -19.53 10.65 -1.69
N PRO A 161 -19.80 11.46 -2.72
CA PRO A 161 -21.01 11.31 -3.53
C PRO A 161 -21.05 9.93 -4.18
N GLU A 162 -22.25 9.33 -4.25
CA GLU A 162 -22.47 7.99 -4.84
C GLU A 162 -21.89 7.86 -6.26
N LYS A 163 -21.93 8.95 -7.03
CA LYS A 163 -21.35 8.98 -8.39
C LYS A 163 -19.84 8.64 -8.46
N TYR A 164 -19.12 8.71 -7.35
CA TYR A 164 -17.71 8.32 -7.25
C TYR A 164 -17.51 6.89 -6.77
N LEU A 165 -18.59 6.23 -6.32
CA LEU A 165 -18.57 4.84 -5.90
C LEU A 165 -18.88 3.94 -7.10
N ALA A 166 -17.87 3.33 -7.68
CA ALA A 166 -18.06 2.35 -8.75
C ALA A 166 -18.18 0.95 -8.13
N ASN A 167 -19.27 0.24 -8.43
CA ASN A 167 -19.54 -1.14 -8.00
C ASN A 167 -19.18 -1.36 -6.52
N PRO A 168 -19.84 -0.69 -5.55
CA PRO A 168 -19.47 -0.73 -4.15
C PRO A 168 -19.57 -2.16 -3.61
N THR A 169 -18.47 -2.66 -3.05
CA THR A 169 -18.36 -4.02 -2.52
C THR A 169 -18.02 -3.95 -1.03
N PRO A 170 -18.87 -4.44 -0.13
CA PRO A 170 -18.60 -4.43 1.30
C PRO A 170 -17.50 -5.42 1.68
N ILE A 171 -16.65 -5.01 2.59
CA ILE A 171 -15.71 -5.86 3.31
C ILE A 171 -16.22 -5.95 4.75
N LYS A 172 -16.73 -7.14 5.11
CA LYS A 172 -17.22 -7.37 6.47
C LYS A 172 -16.02 -7.48 7.41
N VAL A 173 -16.02 -6.66 8.43
CA VAL A 173 -15.03 -6.67 9.51
C VAL A 173 -15.74 -7.02 10.80
N ASN A 174 -15.48 -8.20 11.33
CA ASN A 174 -15.98 -8.61 12.64
C ASN A 174 -15.01 -8.09 13.70
N GLY A 175 -15.54 -7.39 14.70
CA GLY A 175 -14.77 -6.82 15.80
C GLY A 175 -14.35 -7.82 16.88
N GLU A 176 -14.24 -9.10 16.55
CA GLU A 176 -13.71 -10.12 17.48
C GLU A 176 -12.18 -10.05 17.53
N ARG A 177 -11.65 -10.03 18.76
CA ARG A 177 -10.23 -10.18 19.06
C ARG A 177 -9.85 -11.63 19.19
#